data_85c0cabe79a8b4646f4789d5bf954e8e
#
_entry.id   85c0cabe79a8b4646f4789d5bf954e8e
#
_cell.length_a   1.000
_cell.length_b   1.000
_cell.length_c   1.000
_cell.angle_alpha   90.00
_cell.angle_beta   90.00
_cell.angle_gamma   90.00
#
_symmetry.space_group_name_H-M   'P 1'
#
loop_
_entity.id
_entity.type
_entity.pdbx_description
1 polymer ?
#
loop_
_entity_poly.entity_id
_entity_poly.type
_entity_poly.pdbx_seq_one_letter_code
_entity_poly.pdbx_strand_id
1 'polypeptide(L)'
;RSGIDAKETRFAIQLLRDQIGRRVYPVHRLDKPTSGVLLFAIDEIALVEMKRQFEGRQVDKRYQAITRGFTPDNGTIDHPLRKMLDRGPKAKSDEAQEAQTQYETLSRIEHAFPTGRYDTTRYSHVELFPRTGRRHQLRRHMSHIDCPIIGDTKHGDTRQNHAFLEHFGFCRMFLHATQLTF
;
A
#
# COMPACT_ATOMS: atom_id res chain seq x y z
N ARG A 1 13.58 -15.35 -0.59
CA ARG A 1 12.37 -16.22 -0.54
C ARG A 1 11.78 -16.12 0.86
N SER A 2 10.64 -15.44 1.02
CA SER A 2 9.80 -15.68 2.19
C SER A 2 8.99 -16.95 1.88
N GLY A 3 8.83 -17.88 2.85
CA GLY A 3 8.02 -19.09 2.67
C GLY A 3 6.53 -18.82 2.34
N ILE A 4 6.13 -17.55 2.22
CA ILE A 4 4.79 -17.08 1.85
C ILE A 4 4.59 -17.13 0.32
N ASP A 5 5.68 -17.00 -0.47
CA ASP A 5 5.65 -16.95 -1.93
C ASP A 5 6.29 -18.21 -2.56
N ALA A 6 6.04 -19.38 -1.99
CA ALA A 6 6.64 -20.65 -2.46
C ALA A 6 6.29 -21.00 -3.92
N LYS A 7 5.19 -20.46 -4.44
CA LYS A 7 4.73 -20.66 -5.83
C LYS A 7 5.26 -19.61 -6.81
N GLU A 8 5.85 -18.52 -6.31
CA GLU A 8 6.38 -17.45 -7.17
C GLU A 8 7.80 -17.80 -7.61
N THR A 9 8.06 -17.70 -8.89
CA THR A 9 9.37 -17.98 -9.51
C THR A 9 10.10 -16.72 -9.95
N ARG A 10 9.41 -15.59 -10.06
CA ARG A 10 9.96 -14.32 -10.51
C ARG A 10 9.98 -13.30 -9.37
N PHE A 11 11.16 -12.87 -8.97
CA PHE A 11 11.34 -11.88 -7.90
C PHE A 11 12.05 -10.64 -8.47
N ALA A 12 11.57 -9.45 -8.10
CA ALA A 12 12.12 -8.17 -8.58
C ALA A 12 13.63 -8.05 -8.36
N ILE A 13 14.14 -8.52 -7.22
CA ILE A 13 15.58 -8.54 -6.92
C ILE A 13 16.38 -9.41 -7.89
N GLN A 14 15.85 -10.55 -8.33
CA GLN A 14 16.53 -11.44 -9.29
C GLN A 14 16.49 -10.82 -10.68
N LEU A 15 15.32 -10.34 -11.10
CA LEU A 15 15.16 -9.69 -12.40
C LEU A 15 16.10 -8.49 -12.56
N LEU A 16 16.15 -7.61 -11.54
CA LEU A 16 17.03 -6.45 -11.57
C LEU A 16 18.51 -6.85 -11.56
N ARG A 17 18.90 -7.79 -10.68
CA ARG A 17 20.27 -8.33 -10.66
C ARG A 17 20.71 -8.85 -12.03
N ASP A 18 19.84 -9.63 -12.68
CA ASP A 18 20.14 -10.25 -13.98
C ASP A 18 20.19 -9.20 -15.09
N GLN A 19 19.34 -8.16 -15.01
CA GLN A 19 19.31 -7.05 -15.97
C GLN A 19 20.60 -6.20 -15.93
N ILE A 20 21.11 -5.90 -14.74
CA ILE A 20 22.28 -5.02 -14.56
C ILE A 20 23.60 -5.79 -14.38
N GLY A 21 23.56 -7.12 -14.34
CA GLY A 21 24.74 -7.98 -14.24
C GLY A 21 25.50 -7.89 -12.91
N ARG A 22 24.89 -7.36 -11.84
CA ARG A 22 25.54 -7.21 -10.52
C ARG A 22 24.55 -7.37 -9.38
N ARG A 23 25.08 -7.67 -8.19
CA ARG A 23 24.28 -7.78 -6.95
C ARG A 23 23.58 -6.48 -6.63
N VAL A 24 22.32 -6.57 -6.21
CA VAL A 24 21.50 -5.45 -5.72
C VAL A 24 20.93 -5.77 -4.34
N TYR A 25 20.64 -4.74 -3.59
CA TYR A 25 20.19 -4.85 -2.20
C TYR A 25 18.85 -4.12 -2.04
N PRO A 26 17.78 -4.78 -1.57
CA PRO A 26 16.52 -4.10 -1.33
C PRO A 26 16.67 -3.16 -0.12
N VAL A 27 16.35 -1.89 -0.33
CA VAL A 27 16.37 -0.87 0.72
C VAL A 27 15.08 -0.87 1.54
N HIS A 28 13.95 -1.01 0.85
CA HIS A 28 12.62 -1.09 1.45
C HIS A 28 11.77 -2.16 0.75
N ARG A 29 10.53 -2.23 1.13
CA ARG A 29 9.58 -3.20 0.53
C ARG A 29 8.25 -2.55 0.21
N LEU A 30 7.59 -3.05 -0.84
CA LEU A 30 6.17 -2.86 -1.08
C LEU A 30 5.40 -4.11 -0.62
N ASP A 31 4.11 -3.95 -0.31
CA ASP A 31 3.21 -5.09 -0.15
C ASP A 31 3.05 -5.80 -1.51
N LYS A 32 2.87 -7.13 -1.51
CA LYS A 32 2.80 -7.91 -2.75
C LYS A 32 1.84 -7.35 -3.81
N PRO A 33 0.61 -6.90 -3.46
CA PRO A 33 -0.31 -6.34 -4.45
C PRO A 33 -0.09 -4.85 -4.75
N THR A 34 0.85 -4.17 -4.08
CA THR A 34 1.19 -2.75 -4.34
C THR A 34 2.16 -2.66 -5.50
N SER A 35 1.88 -1.76 -6.44
CA SER A 35 2.77 -1.45 -7.56
C SER A 35 3.57 -0.16 -7.33
N GLY A 36 4.50 0.15 -8.22
CA GLY A 36 5.21 1.44 -8.25
C GLY A 36 6.68 1.37 -7.89
N VAL A 37 7.21 2.49 -7.39
CA VAL A 37 8.64 2.69 -7.16
C VAL A 37 9.15 1.78 -6.05
N LEU A 38 10.18 1.00 -6.38
CA LEU A 38 10.89 0.12 -5.45
C LEU A 38 12.40 0.39 -5.57
N LEU A 39 13.03 0.84 -4.49
CA LEU A 39 14.43 1.25 -4.46
C LEU A 39 15.33 0.08 -4.09
N PHE A 40 16.42 -0.07 -4.86
CA PHE A 40 17.52 -0.99 -4.59
C PHE A 40 18.84 -0.22 -4.53
N ALA A 41 19.68 -0.55 -3.56
CA ALA A 41 21.07 -0.10 -3.55
C ALA A 41 21.93 -1.02 -4.42
N ILE A 42 22.93 -0.46 -5.09
CA ILE A 42 23.86 -1.20 -5.95
C ILE A 42 25.18 -1.58 -5.26
N ASP A 43 25.38 -1.08 -4.05
CA ASP A 43 26.49 -1.44 -3.16
C ASP A 43 26.06 -1.35 -1.69
N GLU A 44 26.95 -1.79 -0.79
CA GLU A 44 26.66 -1.85 0.65
C GLU A 44 26.70 -0.46 1.31
N ILE A 45 27.50 0.48 0.79
CA ILE A 45 27.59 1.85 1.32
C ILE A 45 26.26 2.55 1.10
N ALA A 46 25.74 2.50 -0.13
CA ALA A 46 24.43 3.04 -0.47
C ALA A 46 23.30 2.37 0.33
N LEU A 47 23.39 1.05 0.55
CA LEU A 47 22.42 0.32 1.37
C LEU A 47 22.36 0.83 2.80
N VAL A 48 23.53 1.00 3.44
CA VAL A 48 23.61 1.47 4.84
C VAL A 48 23.05 2.89 4.96
N GLU A 49 23.45 3.78 4.05
CA GLU A 49 22.98 5.17 4.07
C GLU A 49 21.47 5.26 3.83
N MET A 50 20.95 4.54 2.83
CA MET A 50 19.51 4.54 2.57
C MET A 50 18.71 3.96 3.74
N LYS A 51 19.17 2.89 4.37
CA LYS A 51 18.51 2.36 5.56
C LYS A 51 18.46 3.36 6.69
N ARG A 52 19.56 4.08 6.94
CA ARG A 52 19.63 5.15 7.95
C ARG A 52 18.58 6.23 7.68
N GLN A 53 18.43 6.65 6.43
CA GLN A 53 17.43 7.66 6.05
C GLN A 53 15.99 7.13 6.22
N PHE A 54 15.70 5.89 5.86
CA PHE A 54 14.38 5.28 6.08
C PHE A 54 14.05 5.14 7.57
N GLU A 55 15.00 4.70 8.39
CA GLU A 55 14.86 4.57 9.85
C GLU A 55 14.70 5.94 10.51
N GLY A 56 15.44 6.95 10.05
CA GLY A 56 15.38 8.34 10.49
C GLY A 56 14.14 9.09 9.97
N ARG A 57 13.26 8.45 9.20
CA ARG A 57 12.05 9.07 8.58
C ARG A 57 12.41 10.28 7.67
N GLN A 58 13.58 10.26 7.05
CA GLN A 58 14.07 11.31 6.17
C GLN A 58 13.62 11.11 4.71
N VAL A 59 12.96 9.97 4.41
CA VAL A 59 12.48 9.67 3.07
C VAL A 59 11.00 10.02 2.95
N ASP A 60 10.69 10.98 2.09
CA ASP A 60 9.31 11.28 1.73
C ASP A 60 8.79 10.24 0.73
N LYS A 61 7.58 9.78 1.01
CA LYS A 61 6.92 8.73 0.22
C LYS A 61 5.57 9.24 -0.26
N ARG A 62 5.30 9.09 -1.55
CA ARG A 62 4.00 9.39 -2.14
C ARG A 62 3.41 8.16 -2.78
N TYR A 63 2.12 7.98 -2.57
CA TYR A 63 1.34 6.90 -3.17
C TYR A 63 0.06 7.48 -3.73
N GLN A 64 -0.47 6.86 -4.76
CA GLN A 64 -1.83 7.12 -5.23
C GLN A 64 -2.69 5.88 -5.04
N ALA A 65 -3.96 6.10 -4.72
CA ALA A 65 -4.93 5.03 -4.54
C ALA A 65 -6.31 5.42 -5.06
N ILE A 66 -7.08 4.41 -5.48
CA ILE A 66 -8.52 4.53 -5.66
C ILE A 66 -9.19 3.89 -4.45
N THR A 67 -10.07 4.64 -3.80
CA THR A 67 -10.78 4.20 -2.60
C THR A 67 -12.28 4.16 -2.83
N ARG A 68 -12.97 3.33 -2.04
CA ARG A 68 -14.43 3.34 -1.96
C ARG A 68 -14.91 4.59 -1.24
N GLY A 69 -15.98 5.17 -1.71
CA GLY A 69 -16.65 6.33 -1.09
C GLY A 69 -15.97 7.65 -1.42
N PHE A 70 -16.56 8.73 -0.92
CA PHE A 70 -15.98 10.06 -1.00
C PHE A 70 -15.17 10.37 0.24
N THR A 71 -13.85 10.51 0.07
CA THR A 71 -12.96 11.01 1.12
C THR A 71 -13.13 12.52 1.30
N PRO A 72 -12.92 13.10 2.50
CA PRO A 72 -12.74 14.55 2.66
C PRO A 72 -11.62 15.08 1.75
N ASP A 73 -11.58 16.40 1.51
CA ASP A 73 -10.59 17.00 0.58
C ASP A 73 -9.15 16.69 0.98
N ASN A 74 -8.86 16.71 2.25
CA ASN A 74 -7.58 16.32 2.85
C ASN A 74 -7.78 15.87 4.30
N GLY A 75 -6.75 15.28 4.88
CA GLY A 75 -6.76 14.91 6.28
C GLY A 75 -5.51 14.20 6.75
N THR A 76 -5.46 14.02 8.07
CA THR A 76 -4.42 13.23 8.73
C THR A 76 -5.08 12.08 9.49
N ILE A 77 -4.65 10.86 9.17
CA ILE A 77 -5.05 9.66 9.90
C ILE A 77 -3.94 9.37 10.90
N ASP A 78 -4.18 9.72 12.16
CA ASP A 78 -3.30 9.42 13.29
C ASP A 78 -3.94 8.29 14.11
N HIS A 79 -3.68 7.06 13.68
CA HIS A 79 -4.26 5.87 14.28
C HIS A 79 -3.20 4.79 14.48
N PRO A 80 -2.85 4.47 15.75
CA PRO A 80 -1.85 3.44 16.04
C PRO A 80 -2.25 2.07 15.50
N LEU A 81 -1.28 1.37 14.95
CA LEU A 81 -1.50 0.09 14.30
C LEU A 81 -0.86 -1.06 15.08
N ARG A 82 -1.66 -2.05 15.46
CA ARG A 82 -1.13 -3.28 16.09
C ARG A 82 -0.17 -3.99 15.13
N LYS A 83 0.95 -4.46 15.68
CA LYS A 83 1.98 -5.18 14.93
C LYS A 83 1.39 -6.47 14.32
N MET A 84 1.54 -6.64 13.02
CA MET A 84 1.13 -7.86 12.31
C MET A 84 2.31 -8.82 12.25
N LEU A 85 2.18 -9.99 12.88
CA LEU A 85 3.17 -11.07 12.85
C LEU A 85 2.94 -11.97 11.62
N ASP A 86 4.02 -12.56 11.09
CA ASP A 86 3.96 -13.30 9.82
C ASP A 86 3.34 -14.70 9.94
N ARG A 87 3.30 -15.32 11.13
CA ARG A 87 2.78 -16.69 11.32
C ARG A 87 2.24 -16.93 12.74
N GLY A 88 1.19 -17.75 12.85
CA GLY A 88 0.69 -18.39 14.06
C GLY A 88 -0.67 -17.84 14.55
N PRO A 89 -1.45 -18.65 15.32
CA PRO A 89 -2.76 -18.27 15.83
C PRO A 89 -2.74 -17.14 16.87
N LYS A 90 -1.57 -16.77 17.41
CA LYS A 90 -1.33 -15.60 18.29
C LYS A 90 -0.65 -14.45 17.55
N ALA A 91 -0.88 -14.31 16.27
CA ALA A 91 -0.18 -13.37 15.38
C ALA A 91 -0.57 -11.89 15.55
N LYS A 92 -1.15 -11.50 16.67
CA LYS A 92 -1.38 -10.09 17.02
C LYS A 92 -0.61 -9.80 18.30
N SER A 93 0.46 -9.03 18.20
CA SER A 93 1.00 -8.35 19.37
C SER A 93 -0.05 -7.34 19.83
N ASP A 94 -0.34 -7.28 21.14
CA ASP A 94 -1.22 -6.25 21.70
C ASP A 94 -0.57 -4.87 21.67
N GLU A 95 0.70 -4.79 21.34
CA GLU A 95 1.45 -3.55 21.20
C GLU A 95 1.01 -2.78 19.95
N ALA A 96 0.35 -1.64 20.17
CA ALA A 96 0.04 -0.68 19.13
C ALA A 96 1.28 0.19 18.85
N GLN A 97 1.63 0.34 17.59
CA GLN A 97 2.74 1.18 17.13
C GLN A 97 2.18 2.46 16.52
N GLU A 98 2.76 3.58 16.88
CA GLU A 98 2.48 4.87 16.25
C GLU A 98 2.46 4.74 14.72
N ALA A 99 1.39 5.23 14.10
CA ALA A 99 1.25 5.24 12.66
C ALA A 99 0.46 6.47 12.22
N GLN A 100 1.02 7.22 11.28
CA GLN A 100 0.42 8.44 10.76
C GLN A 100 0.52 8.49 9.24
N THR A 101 -0.60 8.86 8.60
CA THR A 101 -0.71 9.06 7.15
C THR A 101 -1.49 10.33 6.87
N GLN A 102 -0.91 11.23 6.09
CA GLN A 102 -1.63 12.35 5.51
C GLN A 102 -2.19 11.95 4.15
N TYR A 103 -3.31 12.54 3.75
CA TYR A 103 -3.89 12.33 2.43
C TYR A 103 -4.49 13.60 1.85
N GLU A 104 -4.56 13.62 0.53
CA GLU A 104 -5.23 14.64 -0.26
C GLU A 104 -6.11 13.96 -1.32
N THR A 105 -7.33 14.45 -1.49
CA THR A 105 -8.27 13.94 -2.50
C THR A 105 -8.08 14.70 -3.80
N LEU A 106 -7.62 14.00 -4.81
CA LEU A 106 -7.36 14.56 -6.14
C LEU A 106 -8.64 14.68 -6.97
N SER A 107 -9.54 13.70 -6.88
CA SER A 107 -10.83 13.71 -7.56
C SER A 107 -11.82 12.72 -6.95
N ARG A 108 -13.10 12.93 -7.25
CA ARG A 108 -14.20 12.04 -6.87
C ARG A 108 -15.05 11.73 -8.08
N ILE A 109 -15.57 10.52 -8.13
CA ILE A 109 -16.47 10.08 -9.20
C ILE A 109 -17.59 9.22 -8.63
N GLU A 110 -18.78 9.39 -9.18
CA GLU A 110 -19.93 8.53 -8.91
C GLU A 110 -20.36 7.84 -10.21
N HIS A 111 -20.49 6.53 -10.14
CA HIS A 111 -20.91 5.68 -11.25
C HIS A 111 -22.33 5.16 -11.04
N ALA A 112 -23.11 5.12 -12.10
CA ALA A 112 -24.48 4.63 -12.12
C ALA A 112 -24.54 3.10 -12.21
N PHE A 113 -23.91 2.40 -11.25
CA PHE A 113 -24.12 0.97 -11.06
C PHE A 113 -24.27 0.63 -9.58
N PRO A 114 -25.12 -0.35 -9.25
CA PRO A 114 -25.47 -0.65 -7.87
C PRO A 114 -24.37 -1.42 -7.15
N THR A 115 -24.23 -1.15 -5.85
CA THR A 115 -23.44 -1.99 -4.95
C THR A 115 -24.18 -2.19 -3.63
N GLY A 116 -24.64 -3.41 -3.40
CA GLY A 116 -25.45 -3.75 -2.23
C GLY A 116 -26.79 -3.01 -2.24
N ARG A 117 -27.00 -2.12 -1.27
CA ARG A 117 -28.23 -1.34 -1.11
C ARG A 117 -28.23 0.02 -1.82
N TYR A 118 -27.13 0.36 -2.45
CA TYR A 118 -26.97 1.67 -3.10
C TYR A 118 -27.09 1.52 -4.61
N ASP A 119 -27.83 2.43 -5.27
CA ASP A 119 -28.03 2.45 -6.70
C ASP A 119 -26.82 2.97 -7.47
N THR A 120 -25.95 3.69 -6.78
CA THR A 120 -24.71 4.25 -7.35
C THR A 120 -23.50 3.82 -6.53
N THR A 121 -22.35 3.91 -7.15
CA THR A 121 -21.07 3.59 -6.51
C THR A 121 -20.12 4.78 -6.59
N ARG A 122 -19.51 5.12 -5.45
CA ARG A 122 -18.65 6.29 -5.27
C ARG A 122 -17.20 5.89 -5.08
N TYR A 123 -16.31 6.62 -5.72
CA TYR A 123 -14.86 6.45 -5.60
C TYR A 123 -14.15 7.78 -5.42
N SER A 124 -13.03 7.75 -4.72
CA SER A 124 -12.08 8.85 -4.65
C SER A 124 -10.72 8.41 -5.17
N HIS A 125 -10.08 9.27 -5.94
CA HIS A 125 -8.66 9.20 -6.25
C HIS A 125 -7.92 10.04 -5.22
N VAL A 126 -7.03 9.42 -4.46
CA VAL A 126 -6.32 10.08 -3.35
C VAL A 126 -4.82 9.96 -3.50
N GLU A 127 -4.10 10.99 -3.06
CA GLU A 127 -2.67 10.94 -2.82
C GLU A 127 -2.42 10.73 -1.31
N LEU A 128 -1.46 9.86 -0.98
CA LEU A 128 -1.19 9.38 0.38
C LEU A 128 0.28 9.62 0.74
N PHE A 129 0.51 10.22 1.93
CA PHE A 129 1.83 10.59 2.44
C PHE A 129 2.08 9.92 3.79
N PRO A 130 2.58 8.65 3.82
CA PRO A 130 2.85 7.96 5.08
C PRO A 130 4.07 8.55 5.79
N ARG A 131 3.87 9.10 7.00
CA ARG A 131 4.95 9.59 7.87
C ARG A 131 5.68 8.47 8.60
N THR A 132 5.02 7.34 8.77
CA THR A 132 5.56 6.10 9.33
C THR A 132 5.51 4.98 8.29
N GLY A 133 6.03 3.79 8.60
CA GLY A 133 6.12 2.66 7.65
C GLY A 133 5.65 1.33 8.25
N ARG A 134 4.47 1.27 8.86
CA ARG A 134 3.94 0.03 9.44
C ARG A 134 3.38 -0.90 8.38
N ARG A 135 3.37 -2.19 8.68
CA ARG A 135 2.86 -3.20 7.74
C ARG A 135 1.41 -2.93 7.35
N HIS A 136 1.14 -2.85 6.05
CA HIS A 136 -0.14 -2.51 5.43
C HIS A 136 -0.71 -1.16 5.91
N GLN A 137 0.13 -0.20 6.29
CA GLN A 137 -0.32 1.04 6.93
C GLN A 137 -1.38 1.78 6.11
N LEU A 138 -1.10 2.13 4.87
CA LEU A 138 -2.03 2.87 4.01
C LEU A 138 -3.36 2.15 3.84
N ARG A 139 -3.32 0.85 3.63
CA ARG A 139 -4.49 -0.03 3.48
C ARG A 139 -5.37 -0.04 4.74
N ARG A 140 -4.74 -0.13 5.91
CA ARG A 140 -5.44 -0.14 7.22
C ARG A 140 -5.95 1.24 7.59
N HIS A 141 -5.20 2.30 7.30
CA HIS A 141 -5.63 3.67 7.56
C HIS A 141 -6.82 4.07 6.69
N MET A 142 -6.79 3.77 5.39
CA MET A 142 -7.93 4.06 4.51
C MET A 142 -9.17 3.23 4.89
N SER A 143 -8.98 1.98 5.32
CA SER A 143 -10.07 1.17 5.88
C SER A 143 -10.61 1.74 7.20
N HIS A 144 -9.75 2.32 8.04
CA HIS A 144 -10.13 2.92 9.33
C HIS A 144 -11.06 4.13 9.16
N ILE A 145 -10.89 4.91 8.11
CA ILE A 145 -11.78 6.04 7.79
C ILE A 145 -12.93 5.66 6.83
N ASP A 146 -13.30 4.37 6.81
CA ASP A 146 -14.38 3.82 5.98
C ASP A 146 -14.25 4.05 4.45
N CYS A 147 -13.04 4.38 3.99
CA CYS A 147 -12.70 4.56 2.58
C CYS A 147 -11.64 3.53 2.12
N PRO A 148 -11.91 2.21 2.21
CA PRO A 148 -10.93 1.18 1.88
C PRO A 148 -10.48 1.25 0.41
N ILE A 149 -9.23 0.83 0.18
CA ILE A 149 -8.64 0.80 -1.17
C ILE A 149 -9.32 -0.28 -2.00
N ILE A 150 -9.71 0.05 -3.23
CA ILE A 150 -10.30 -0.89 -4.18
C ILE A 150 -9.29 -1.98 -4.55
N GLY A 151 -9.79 -3.22 -4.62
CA GLY A 151 -8.98 -4.41 -4.91
C GLY A 151 -8.14 -4.91 -3.73
N ASP A 152 -8.25 -4.30 -2.55
CA ASP A 152 -7.65 -4.84 -1.33
C ASP A 152 -8.48 -6.01 -0.81
N THR A 153 -7.95 -7.23 -0.94
CA THR A 153 -8.62 -8.46 -0.49
C THR A 153 -8.52 -8.72 1.01
N LYS A 154 -7.67 -7.96 1.74
CA LYS A 154 -7.43 -8.19 3.16
C LYS A 154 -8.05 -7.12 4.06
N HIS A 155 -8.01 -5.86 3.64
CA HIS A 155 -8.50 -4.71 4.39
C HIS A 155 -9.57 -3.93 3.63
N GLY A 156 -9.94 -4.39 2.43
CA GLY A 156 -10.92 -3.77 1.56
C GLY A 156 -12.34 -4.28 1.78
N ASP A 157 -13.22 -3.84 0.91
CA ASP A 157 -14.62 -4.27 0.84
C ASP A 157 -14.79 -5.29 -0.28
N THR A 158 -15.05 -6.56 0.08
CA THR A 158 -15.18 -7.65 -0.88
C THR A 158 -16.35 -7.44 -1.84
N ARG A 159 -17.49 -6.92 -1.36
CA ARG A 159 -18.66 -6.66 -2.19
C ARG A 159 -18.34 -5.58 -3.24
N GLN A 160 -17.67 -4.53 -2.80
CA GLN A 160 -17.27 -3.43 -3.68
C GLN A 160 -16.24 -3.90 -4.72
N ASN A 161 -15.29 -4.76 -4.32
CA ASN A 161 -14.30 -5.32 -5.23
C ASN A 161 -14.93 -6.20 -6.30
N HIS A 162 -15.97 -6.99 -5.96
CA HIS A 162 -16.72 -7.79 -6.92
C HIS A 162 -17.50 -6.90 -7.90
N ALA A 163 -18.26 -5.92 -7.40
CA ALA A 163 -19.00 -4.99 -8.26
C ALA A 163 -18.07 -4.21 -9.19
N PHE A 164 -16.90 -3.81 -8.72
CA PHE A 164 -15.88 -3.17 -9.54
C PHE A 164 -15.38 -4.11 -10.66
N LEU A 165 -15.09 -5.37 -10.32
CA LEU A 165 -14.67 -6.38 -11.30
C LEU A 165 -15.76 -6.64 -12.35
N GLU A 166 -17.02 -6.80 -11.94
CA GLU A 166 -18.16 -7.04 -12.83
C GLU A 166 -18.39 -5.88 -13.78
N HIS A 167 -18.28 -4.65 -13.27
CA HIS A 167 -18.56 -3.46 -14.08
C HIS A 167 -17.42 -3.09 -15.03
N PHE A 168 -16.15 -3.18 -14.55
CA PHE A 168 -14.98 -2.73 -15.32
C PHE A 168 -14.21 -3.87 -16.00
N GLY A 169 -14.54 -5.13 -15.74
CA GLY A 169 -13.90 -6.30 -16.32
C GLY A 169 -12.52 -6.64 -15.74
N PHE A 170 -12.00 -5.85 -14.81
CA PHE A 170 -10.74 -6.13 -14.12
C PHE A 170 -10.74 -5.54 -12.71
N CYS A 171 -10.00 -6.15 -11.80
CA CYS A 171 -9.78 -5.61 -10.47
C CYS A 171 -8.39 -6.03 -9.96
N ARG A 172 -7.59 -5.05 -9.55
CA ARG A 172 -6.34 -5.24 -8.82
C ARG A 172 -6.37 -4.34 -7.59
N MET A 173 -5.42 -4.47 -6.67
CA MET A 173 -5.29 -3.47 -5.62
C MET A 173 -4.81 -2.13 -6.24
N PHE A 174 -5.64 -1.11 -6.14
CA PHE A 174 -5.35 0.22 -6.67
C PHE A 174 -4.57 1.04 -5.64
N LEU A 175 -3.34 0.59 -5.36
CA LEU A 175 -2.35 1.30 -4.57
C LEU A 175 -1.03 1.29 -5.34
N HIS A 176 -0.50 2.47 -5.59
CA HIS A 176 0.70 2.68 -6.38
C HIS A 176 1.66 3.64 -5.69
N ALA A 177 2.90 3.21 -5.47
CA ALA A 177 3.99 4.07 -5.00
C ALA A 177 4.47 4.94 -6.18
N THR A 178 4.20 6.25 -6.11
CA THR A 178 4.51 7.17 -7.20
C THR A 178 5.88 7.82 -7.06
N GLN A 179 6.33 8.07 -5.82
CA GLN A 179 7.56 8.82 -5.58
C GLN A 179 8.23 8.44 -4.25
N LEU A 180 9.54 8.43 -4.28
CA LEU A 180 10.43 8.47 -3.12
C LEU A 180 11.38 9.66 -3.29
N THR A 181 11.49 10.51 -2.24
CA THR A 181 12.42 11.63 -2.21
C THR A 181 13.30 11.49 -0.97
N PHE A 182 14.62 11.55 -1.13
CA PHE A 182 15.62 11.36 -0.07
C PHE A 182 16.83 12.26 -0.30
#